data_abe8f9f3667c6a0902c87d75034c9693
#
_entry.id   abe8f9f3667c6a0902c87d75034c9693
#
_cell.length_a   1.000
_cell.length_b   1.000
_cell.length_c   1.000
_cell.angle_alpha   90.00
_cell.angle_beta   90.00
_cell.angle_gamma   90.00
#
_symmetry.space_group_name_H-M   'P 1'
#
loop_
_entity.id
_entity.type
_entity.pdbx_description
1 polymer ?
#
loop_
_entity_poly.entity_id
_entity_poly.type
_entity_poly.pdbx_seq_one_letter_code
_entity_poly.pdbx_strand_id
1 'polypeptide(L)'
;NERNVQIVIALLKAHGIHRVIASPGTTNMTFVVSIENDPWFQIWSSVDERSAAYLACGMAAETGEPVAISCTGATASRNYMPGLTEAYYRKLPVLAITSTRGNHKIGHLIDQQIDRRTIPNDIAMESVTIPMIKDSEDERYCEIEANKAMLALTLDGGGPAHINMYTRYSKDFSVKELPHANAIYRHTVFEKEWPELPQDGKIMVRIGSHADFSEELTQAVDAFCATYDAIVCCDHT
;
A
#
# COMPACT_ATOMS: atom_id res chain seq x y z
N ASN A 1 15.51 4.29 -12.10
CA ASN A 1 15.09 5.29 -11.14
C ASN A 1 13.65 5.73 -11.40
N GLU A 2 12.68 5.02 -10.85
CA GLU A 2 11.26 5.27 -11.05
C GLU A 2 10.66 5.82 -9.77
N ARG A 3 10.22 7.09 -9.78
CA ARG A 3 9.76 7.82 -8.59
C ARG A 3 8.57 7.12 -7.91
N ASN A 4 7.64 6.59 -8.68
CA ASN A 4 6.51 5.83 -8.15
C ASN A 4 6.95 4.57 -7.39
N VAL A 5 7.94 3.84 -7.90
CA VAL A 5 8.52 2.68 -7.21
C VAL A 5 9.17 3.10 -5.89
N GLN A 6 9.91 4.21 -5.88
CA GLN A 6 10.56 4.74 -4.68
C GLN A 6 9.53 5.15 -3.60
N ILE A 7 8.43 5.78 -4.00
CA ILE A 7 7.34 6.13 -3.08
C ILE A 7 6.71 4.89 -2.47
N VAL A 8 6.41 3.87 -3.28
CA VAL A 8 5.87 2.61 -2.77
C VAL A 8 6.83 1.98 -1.76
N ILE A 9 8.14 1.95 -2.06
CA ILE A 9 9.16 1.41 -1.14
C ILE A 9 9.22 2.23 0.16
N ALA A 10 9.18 3.56 0.08
CA ALA A 10 9.17 4.43 1.26
C ALA A 10 7.95 4.18 2.14
N LEU A 11 6.77 4.01 1.52
CA LEU A 11 5.53 3.71 2.25
C LEU A 11 5.52 2.29 2.83
N LEU A 12 6.08 1.28 2.15
CA LEU A 12 6.29 -0.05 2.74
C LEU A 12 7.08 0.04 4.05
N LYS A 13 8.16 0.86 4.05
CA LYS A 13 8.96 1.09 5.27
C LYS A 13 8.16 1.80 6.35
N ALA A 14 7.41 2.84 6.00
CA ALA A 14 6.59 3.59 6.95
C ALA A 14 5.48 2.73 7.59
N HIS A 15 4.89 1.79 6.83
CA HIS A 15 3.87 0.85 7.31
C HIS A 15 4.45 -0.44 7.90
N GLY A 16 5.78 -0.58 8.04
CA GLY A 16 6.41 -1.75 8.64
C GLY A 16 6.35 -3.02 7.79
N ILE A 17 6.08 -2.92 6.49
CA ILE A 17 5.95 -4.07 5.59
C ILE A 17 7.33 -4.46 5.04
N HIS A 18 8.07 -5.24 5.80
CA HIS A 18 9.46 -5.58 5.50
C HIS A 18 9.66 -6.97 4.90
N ARG A 19 8.67 -7.88 5.01
CA ARG A 19 8.73 -9.23 4.46
C ARG A 19 8.22 -9.24 3.03
N VAL A 20 9.05 -9.70 2.10
CA VAL A 20 8.72 -9.74 0.67
C VAL A 20 9.06 -11.10 0.06
N ILE A 21 8.11 -11.73 -0.61
CA ILE A 21 8.36 -12.92 -1.43
C ILE A 21 8.35 -12.48 -2.89
N ALA A 22 9.49 -12.58 -3.56
CA ALA A 22 9.65 -12.14 -4.93
C ALA A 22 9.62 -13.34 -5.90
N SER A 23 8.75 -13.25 -6.91
CA SER A 23 8.80 -14.07 -8.13
C SER A 23 9.44 -13.21 -9.22
N PRO A 24 10.77 -13.35 -9.46
CA PRO A 24 11.51 -12.40 -10.27
C PRO A 24 11.11 -12.45 -11.74
N GLY A 25 11.04 -11.28 -12.37
CA GLY A 25 10.74 -11.15 -13.78
C GLY A 25 11.07 -9.75 -14.30
N THR A 26 11.02 -9.55 -15.62
CA THR A 26 11.48 -8.30 -16.24
C THR A 26 10.70 -7.08 -15.74
N THR A 27 9.38 -7.17 -15.59
CA THR A 27 8.57 -5.98 -15.26
C THR A 27 8.64 -5.57 -13.79
N ASN A 28 8.97 -6.49 -12.86
CA ASN A 28 9.12 -6.15 -11.45
C ASN A 28 10.59 -6.01 -11.00
N MET A 29 11.53 -6.11 -11.93
CA MET A 29 12.97 -6.00 -11.64
C MET A 29 13.31 -4.68 -10.92
N THR A 30 12.75 -3.55 -11.40
CA THR A 30 13.02 -2.24 -10.78
C THR A 30 12.66 -2.23 -9.29
N PHE A 31 11.52 -2.79 -8.92
CA PHE A 31 11.09 -2.91 -7.52
C PHE A 31 11.99 -3.90 -6.74
N VAL A 32 12.10 -5.13 -7.23
CA VAL A 32 12.81 -6.22 -6.52
C VAL A 32 14.27 -5.88 -6.27
N VAL A 33 15.00 -5.40 -7.29
CA VAL A 33 16.43 -5.05 -7.11
C VAL A 33 16.60 -3.82 -6.22
N SER A 34 15.66 -2.88 -6.23
CA SER A 34 15.73 -1.73 -5.32
C SER A 34 15.62 -2.13 -3.87
N ILE A 35 14.74 -3.07 -3.51
CA ILE A 35 14.59 -3.55 -2.14
C ILE A 35 15.68 -4.56 -1.75
N GLU A 36 16.22 -5.32 -2.70
CA GLU A 36 17.32 -6.28 -2.46
C GLU A 36 18.59 -5.59 -1.95
N ASN A 37 18.81 -4.34 -2.36
CA ASN A 37 19.94 -3.53 -1.89
C ASN A 37 19.68 -2.81 -0.55
N ASP A 38 18.52 -2.95 0.04
CA ASP A 38 18.16 -2.35 1.32
C ASP A 38 18.03 -3.42 2.41
N PRO A 39 18.98 -3.49 3.38
CA PRO A 39 19.00 -4.54 4.41
C PRO A 39 17.80 -4.49 5.38
N TRP A 40 16.97 -3.47 5.31
CA TRP A 40 15.74 -3.39 6.08
C TRP A 40 14.70 -4.43 5.63
N PHE A 41 14.72 -4.82 4.33
CA PHE A 41 13.81 -5.82 3.79
C PHE A 41 14.34 -7.25 4.01
N GLN A 42 13.42 -8.15 4.33
CA GLN A 42 13.65 -9.60 4.33
C GLN A 42 13.01 -10.17 3.07
N ILE A 43 13.85 -10.72 2.18
CA ILE A 43 13.39 -11.14 0.85
C ILE A 43 13.58 -12.64 0.68
N TRP A 44 12.53 -13.30 0.23
CA TRP A 44 12.55 -14.70 -0.20
C TRP A 44 12.23 -14.77 -1.69
N SER A 45 12.89 -15.70 -2.39
CA SER A 45 12.60 -15.98 -3.81
C SER A 45 11.68 -17.18 -3.94
N SER A 46 10.64 -17.05 -4.74
CA SER A 46 9.78 -18.16 -5.16
C SER A 46 9.50 -18.04 -6.65
N VAL A 47 9.99 -18.98 -7.43
CA VAL A 47 9.84 -18.98 -8.91
C VAL A 47 8.37 -19.14 -9.31
N ASP A 48 7.62 -19.96 -8.58
CA ASP A 48 6.19 -20.17 -8.82
C ASP A 48 5.36 -19.17 -8.01
N GLU A 49 4.58 -18.35 -8.71
CA GLU A 49 3.80 -17.27 -8.10
C GLU A 49 2.68 -17.81 -7.22
N ARG A 50 2.06 -18.91 -7.55
CA ARG A 50 1.02 -19.53 -6.72
C ARG A 50 1.61 -20.00 -5.40
N SER A 51 2.77 -20.65 -5.45
CA SER A 51 3.50 -21.03 -4.23
C SER A 51 3.90 -19.82 -3.40
N ALA A 52 4.36 -18.73 -4.05
CA ALA A 52 4.67 -17.45 -3.36
C ALA A 52 3.47 -16.90 -2.58
N ALA A 53 2.28 -16.92 -3.19
CA ALA A 53 1.07 -16.43 -2.53
C ALA A 53 0.67 -17.28 -1.32
N TYR A 54 0.75 -18.61 -1.40
CA TYR A 54 0.48 -19.48 -0.26
C TYR A 54 1.55 -19.41 0.84
N LEU A 55 2.84 -19.24 0.45
CA LEU A 55 3.89 -18.96 1.42
C LEU A 55 3.62 -17.65 2.20
N ALA A 56 3.18 -16.60 1.50
CA ALA A 56 2.79 -15.34 2.14
C ALA A 56 1.61 -15.53 3.09
N CYS A 57 0.59 -16.31 2.72
CA CYS A 57 -0.51 -16.66 3.60
C CYS A 57 -0.01 -17.37 4.88
N GLY A 58 0.89 -18.34 4.74
CA GLY A 58 1.48 -19.05 5.87
C GLY A 58 2.28 -18.11 6.79
N MET A 59 3.13 -17.26 6.20
CA MET A 59 3.92 -16.29 6.98
C MET A 59 3.04 -15.28 7.70
N ALA A 60 2.03 -14.71 7.00
CA ALA A 60 1.12 -13.74 7.60
C ALA A 60 0.28 -14.38 8.73
N ALA A 61 -0.16 -15.63 8.56
CA ALA A 61 -0.91 -16.36 9.58
C ALA A 61 -0.08 -16.65 10.84
N GLU A 62 1.20 -16.99 10.67
CA GLU A 62 2.10 -17.32 11.77
C GLU A 62 2.57 -16.07 12.53
N THR A 63 2.86 -14.99 11.80
CA THR A 63 3.45 -13.78 12.42
C THR A 63 2.41 -12.73 12.81
N GLY A 64 1.22 -12.75 12.22
CA GLY A 64 0.24 -11.67 12.34
C GLY A 64 0.63 -10.38 11.61
N GLU A 65 1.74 -10.38 10.87
CA GLU A 65 2.28 -9.19 10.20
C GLU A 65 2.03 -9.21 8.69
N PRO A 66 1.95 -8.05 8.04
CA PRO A 66 1.81 -7.97 6.60
C PRO A 66 2.99 -8.59 5.84
N VAL A 67 2.69 -9.31 4.77
CA VAL A 67 3.67 -9.90 3.85
C VAL A 67 3.38 -9.43 2.43
N ALA A 68 4.38 -8.85 1.77
CA ALA A 68 4.28 -8.45 0.38
C ALA A 68 4.70 -9.61 -0.55
N ILE A 69 4.04 -9.72 -1.70
CA ILE A 69 4.43 -10.61 -2.80
C ILE A 69 4.61 -9.78 -4.06
N SER A 70 5.62 -10.08 -4.87
CA SER A 70 5.87 -9.32 -6.11
C SER A 70 6.12 -10.23 -7.31
N CYS A 71 5.42 -9.96 -8.41
CA CYS A 71 5.63 -10.62 -9.69
C CYS A 71 5.41 -9.67 -10.88
N THR A 72 5.61 -10.20 -12.08
CA THR A 72 5.26 -9.49 -13.33
C THR A 72 3.74 -9.35 -13.48
N GLY A 73 3.33 -8.35 -14.24
CA GLY A 73 1.92 -8.00 -14.41
C GLY A 73 1.14 -8.83 -15.44
N ALA A 74 1.73 -9.81 -16.06
CA ALA A 74 1.06 -10.64 -17.07
C ALA A 74 0.36 -11.87 -16.45
N THR A 75 0.51 -13.04 -17.06
CA THR A 75 -0.06 -14.30 -16.58
C THR A 75 0.43 -14.69 -15.18
N ALA A 76 1.64 -14.30 -14.81
CA ALA A 76 2.20 -14.46 -13.47
C ALA A 76 1.24 -13.93 -12.37
N SER A 77 0.70 -12.73 -12.57
CA SER A 77 -0.24 -12.13 -11.62
C SER A 77 -1.55 -12.92 -11.44
N ARG A 78 -1.93 -13.74 -12.43
CA ARG A 78 -3.10 -14.63 -12.34
C ARG A 78 -2.85 -15.81 -11.42
N ASN A 79 -1.59 -16.25 -11.31
CA ASN A 79 -1.21 -17.33 -10.40
C ASN A 79 -1.32 -16.93 -8.92
N TYR A 80 -1.33 -15.64 -8.58
CA TYR A 80 -1.58 -15.17 -7.22
C TYR A 80 -3.03 -15.37 -6.75
N MET A 81 -3.99 -15.46 -7.67
CA MET A 81 -5.40 -15.46 -7.32
C MET A 81 -5.82 -16.53 -6.32
N PRO A 82 -5.40 -17.81 -6.44
CA PRO A 82 -5.80 -18.82 -5.45
C PRO A 82 -5.33 -18.48 -4.03
N GLY A 83 -4.08 -18.05 -3.88
CA GLY A 83 -3.55 -17.64 -2.57
C GLY A 83 -4.17 -16.35 -2.04
N LEU A 84 -4.47 -15.37 -2.92
CA LEU A 84 -5.16 -14.14 -2.51
C LEU A 84 -6.61 -14.42 -2.11
N THR A 85 -7.30 -15.36 -2.77
CA THR A 85 -8.63 -15.82 -2.33
C THR A 85 -8.56 -16.44 -0.94
N GLU A 86 -7.58 -17.31 -0.68
CA GLU A 86 -7.32 -17.85 0.68
C GLU A 86 -7.09 -16.73 1.69
N ALA A 87 -6.23 -15.76 1.36
CA ALA A 87 -5.96 -14.60 2.21
C ALA A 87 -7.21 -13.77 2.48
N TYR A 88 -8.07 -13.59 1.49
CA TYR A 88 -9.32 -12.82 1.60
C TYR A 88 -10.27 -13.43 2.64
N TYR A 89 -10.55 -14.71 2.52
CA TYR A 89 -11.49 -15.40 3.44
C TYR A 89 -10.90 -15.63 4.83
N ARG A 90 -9.58 -15.73 4.95
CA ARG A 90 -8.89 -15.84 6.24
C ARG A 90 -8.48 -14.49 6.85
N LYS A 91 -8.76 -13.37 6.18
CA LYS A 91 -8.38 -12.03 6.65
C LYS A 91 -6.87 -11.86 6.87
N LEU A 92 -6.05 -12.47 5.99
CA LEU A 92 -4.60 -12.38 6.09
C LEU A 92 -4.07 -11.15 5.37
N PRO A 93 -3.18 -10.36 5.97
CA PRO A 93 -2.64 -9.14 5.40
C PRO A 93 -1.55 -9.43 4.34
N VAL A 94 -1.96 -9.83 3.15
CA VAL A 94 -1.07 -10.11 2.02
C VAL A 94 -1.16 -8.98 1.00
N LEU A 95 -0.04 -8.30 0.73
CA LEU A 95 0.05 -7.22 -0.26
C LEU A 95 0.64 -7.73 -1.56
N ALA A 96 -0.17 -7.85 -2.61
CA ALA A 96 0.30 -8.19 -3.94
C ALA A 96 0.77 -6.95 -4.71
N ILE A 97 2.03 -6.90 -5.11
CA ILE A 97 2.62 -5.83 -5.93
C ILE A 97 2.95 -6.42 -7.29
N THR A 98 2.13 -6.10 -8.30
CA THR A 98 2.32 -6.59 -9.67
C THR A 98 2.77 -5.45 -10.57
N SER A 99 3.84 -5.66 -11.29
CA SER A 99 4.44 -4.63 -12.15
C SER A 99 4.05 -4.81 -13.60
N THR A 100 3.56 -3.74 -14.24
CA THR A 100 3.04 -3.77 -15.60
C THR A 100 3.37 -2.49 -16.37
N ARG A 101 2.98 -2.45 -17.62
CA ARG A 101 2.98 -1.23 -18.46
C ARG A 101 1.62 -0.54 -18.35
N GLY A 102 1.51 0.68 -18.84
CA GLY A 102 0.26 1.44 -18.76
C GLY A 102 -0.94 0.80 -19.49
N ASN A 103 -2.13 1.01 -18.98
CA ASN A 103 -3.39 0.45 -19.51
C ASN A 103 -3.66 0.83 -20.98
N HIS A 104 -3.10 1.95 -21.46
CA HIS A 104 -3.20 2.37 -22.87
C HIS A 104 -2.57 1.37 -23.85
N LYS A 105 -1.77 0.42 -23.36
CA LYS A 105 -1.13 -0.63 -24.15
C LYS A 105 -1.95 -1.92 -24.26
N ILE A 106 -3.09 -2.00 -23.56
CA ILE A 106 -3.96 -3.18 -23.63
C ILE A 106 -4.56 -3.30 -25.04
N GLY A 107 -4.52 -4.49 -25.62
CA GLY A 107 -5.04 -4.77 -26.97
C GLY A 107 -4.09 -4.39 -28.11
N HIS A 108 -2.89 -3.88 -27.83
CA HIS A 108 -1.91 -3.47 -28.85
C HIS A 108 -0.80 -4.50 -29.10
N LEU A 109 -1.02 -5.76 -28.77
CA LEU A 109 -0.07 -6.88 -28.96
C LEU A 109 1.31 -6.63 -28.30
N ILE A 110 1.31 -5.86 -27.21
CA ILE A 110 2.50 -5.63 -26.41
C ILE A 110 2.74 -6.84 -25.52
N ASP A 111 3.98 -7.32 -25.47
CA ASP A 111 4.39 -8.42 -24.63
C ASP A 111 4.10 -8.17 -23.15
N GLN A 112 3.74 -9.23 -22.43
CA GLN A 112 3.42 -9.19 -21.00
C GLN A 112 2.34 -8.15 -20.60
N GLN A 113 1.43 -7.82 -21.50
CA GLN A 113 0.33 -6.91 -21.28
C GLN A 113 -1.01 -7.61 -21.42
N ILE A 114 -1.72 -7.78 -20.33
CA ILE A 114 -3.08 -8.35 -20.27
C ILE A 114 -4.03 -7.36 -19.58
N ASP A 115 -5.33 -7.50 -19.83
CA ASP A 115 -6.33 -6.68 -19.16
C ASP A 115 -6.58 -7.19 -17.74
N ARG A 116 -6.26 -6.38 -16.75
CA ARG A 116 -6.43 -6.65 -15.32
C ARG A 116 -7.14 -5.51 -14.60
N ARG A 117 -7.86 -4.67 -15.34
CA ARG A 117 -8.60 -3.54 -14.76
C ARG A 117 -9.73 -4.00 -13.84
N THR A 118 -10.29 -5.17 -14.12
CA THR A 118 -11.28 -5.82 -13.25
C THR A 118 -10.67 -7.09 -12.67
N ILE A 119 -10.75 -7.23 -11.37
CA ILE A 119 -10.33 -8.40 -10.62
C ILE A 119 -11.56 -9.08 -9.99
N PRO A 120 -11.50 -10.37 -9.65
CA PRO A 120 -12.55 -11.00 -8.83
C PRO A 120 -12.73 -10.26 -7.50
N ASN A 121 -13.97 -10.22 -7.01
CA ASN A 121 -14.34 -9.46 -5.81
C ASN A 121 -13.69 -9.97 -4.52
N ASP A 122 -13.21 -11.20 -4.51
CA ASP A 122 -12.75 -11.93 -3.34
C ASP A 122 -11.24 -12.26 -3.38
N ILE A 123 -10.46 -11.42 -4.05
CA ILE A 123 -8.99 -11.54 -4.06
C ILE A 123 -8.26 -10.33 -3.46
N ALA A 124 -8.96 -9.23 -3.24
CA ALA A 124 -8.38 -8.06 -2.58
C ALA A 124 -9.49 -7.21 -1.95
N MET A 125 -9.22 -6.69 -0.75
CA MET A 125 -10.05 -5.68 -0.08
C MET A 125 -9.96 -4.35 -0.81
N GLU A 126 -8.78 -4.05 -1.36
CA GLU A 126 -8.50 -2.87 -2.15
C GLU A 126 -7.53 -3.22 -3.29
N SER A 127 -7.78 -2.67 -4.48
CA SER A 127 -6.91 -2.85 -5.65
C SER A 127 -6.69 -1.51 -6.33
N VAL A 128 -5.46 -1.05 -6.31
CA VAL A 128 -5.07 0.27 -6.81
C VAL A 128 -4.09 0.18 -7.98
N THR A 129 -4.04 1.24 -8.76
CA THR A 129 -3.05 1.38 -9.84
C THR A 129 -2.16 2.58 -9.58
N ILE A 130 -0.85 2.34 -9.52
CA ILE A 130 0.18 3.36 -9.34
C ILE A 130 0.79 3.70 -10.70
N PRO A 131 0.48 4.88 -11.27
CA PRO A 131 1.00 5.30 -12.57
C PRO A 131 2.46 5.75 -12.49
N MET A 132 3.04 6.02 -13.67
CA MET A 132 4.30 6.74 -13.77
C MET A 132 4.08 8.20 -13.39
N ILE A 133 4.94 8.73 -12.53
CA ILE A 133 4.86 10.12 -12.07
C ILE A 133 5.46 11.06 -13.12
N LYS A 134 4.73 12.10 -13.47
CA LYS A 134 5.11 13.17 -14.38
C LYS A 134 5.21 14.52 -13.68
N ASP A 135 4.38 14.72 -12.65
CA ASP A 135 4.25 15.96 -11.89
C ASP A 135 3.88 15.68 -10.42
N SER A 136 3.67 16.75 -9.67
CA SER A 136 3.31 16.67 -8.24
C SER A 136 1.91 16.13 -7.98
N GLU A 137 0.99 16.25 -8.93
CA GLU A 137 -0.35 15.70 -8.81
C GLU A 137 -0.31 14.17 -8.92
N ASP A 138 0.43 13.64 -9.90
CA ASP A 138 0.69 12.21 -10.02
C ASP A 138 1.40 11.65 -8.77
N GLU A 139 2.35 12.41 -8.19
CA GLU A 139 3.06 12.03 -6.97
C GLU A 139 2.10 11.89 -5.79
N ARG A 140 1.27 12.91 -5.57
CA ARG A 140 0.25 12.87 -4.53
C ARG A 140 -0.77 11.75 -4.73
N TYR A 141 -1.19 11.52 -5.97
CA TYR A 141 -2.08 10.41 -6.32
C TYR A 141 -1.44 9.06 -5.95
N CYS A 142 -0.15 8.85 -6.29
CA CYS A 142 0.59 7.64 -5.93
C CYS A 142 0.65 7.44 -4.41
N GLU A 143 0.90 8.49 -3.64
CA GLU A 143 0.91 8.41 -2.17
C GLU A 143 -0.45 7.99 -1.62
N ILE A 144 -1.53 8.61 -2.09
CA ILE A 144 -2.90 8.32 -1.62
C ILE A 144 -3.27 6.86 -1.93
N GLU A 145 -3.10 6.42 -3.17
CA GLU A 145 -3.47 5.07 -3.59
C GLU A 145 -2.62 3.99 -2.91
N ALA A 146 -1.31 4.21 -2.75
CA ALA A 146 -0.46 3.27 -2.06
C ALA A 146 -0.83 3.14 -0.57
N ASN A 147 -1.08 4.26 0.12
CA ASN A 147 -1.58 4.24 1.50
C ASN A 147 -2.92 3.51 1.62
N LYS A 148 -3.86 3.77 0.68
CA LYS A 148 -5.16 3.09 0.66
C LYS A 148 -5.02 1.58 0.60
N ALA A 149 -4.16 1.06 -0.27
CA ALA A 149 -3.88 -0.38 -0.35
C ALA A 149 -3.23 -0.92 0.95
N MET A 150 -2.28 -0.18 1.52
CA MET A 150 -1.59 -0.62 2.75
C MET A 150 -2.50 -0.58 3.97
N LEU A 151 -3.38 0.43 4.08
CA LEU A 151 -4.37 0.50 5.15
C LEU A 151 -5.40 -0.64 5.08
N ALA A 152 -5.78 -1.07 3.88
CA ALA A 152 -6.73 -2.17 3.70
C ALA A 152 -6.24 -3.51 4.28
N LEU A 153 -4.94 -3.68 4.48
CA LEU A 153 -4.36 -4.89 5.07
C LEU A 153 -4.83 -5.16 6.52
N THR A 154 -5.16 -4.10 7.25
CA THR A 154 -5.52 -4.20 8.68
C THR A 154 -6.88 -3.61 9.01
N LEU A 155 -7.50 -2.87 8.08
CA LEU A 155 -8.77 -2.20 8.29
C LEU A 155 -9.93 -3.19 8.35
N ASP A 156 -10.85 -3.01 9.31
CA ASP A 156 -12.09 -3.78 9.48
C ASP A 156 -11.86 -5.31 9.47
N GLY A 157 -10.80 -5.73 10.18
CA GLY A 157 -10.35 -7.11 10.26
C GLY A 157 -9.32 -7.48 9.19
N GLY A 158 -9.03 -6.57 8.28
CA GLY A 158 -7.97 -6.72 7.29
C GLY A 158 -8.26 -7.71 6.17
N GLY A 159 -7.24 -7.93 5.37
CA GLY A 159 -7.26 -8.87 4.26
C GLY A 159 -6.22 -8.52 3.21
N PRO A 160 -6.20 -9.21 2.07
CA PRO A 160 -5.24 -8.93 1.01
C PRO A 160 -5.55 -7.61 0.29
N ALA A 161 -4.49 -6.97 -0.21
CA ALA A 161 -4.58 -5.80 -1.07
C ALA A 161 -3.69 -5.96 -2.30
N HIS A 162 -3.97 -5.18 -3.34
CA HIS A 162 -3.25 -5.26 -4.60
C HIS A 162 -2.81 -3.88 -5.08
N ILE A 163 -1.54 -3.75 -5.40
CA ILE A 163 -0.93 -2.61 -6.10
C ILE A 163 -0.53 -3.06 -7.50
N ASN A 164 -1.17 -2.48 -8.52
CA ASN A 164 -0.79 -2.62 -9.92
C ASN A 164 0.14 -1.46 -10.29
N MET A 165 1.44 -1.71 -10.32
CA MET A 165 2.45 -0.65 -10.48
C MET A 165 2.93 -0.55 -11.93
N TYR A 166 2.88 0.64 -12.52
CA TYR A 166 3.46 0.87 -13.84
C TYR A 166 4.96 1.03 -13.74
N THR A 167 5.70 0.36 -14.64
CA THR A 167 7.16 0.44 -14.70
C THR A 167 7.65 0.60 -16.13
N ARG A 168 8.85 1.17 -16.28
CA ARG A 168 9.61 1.26 -17.54
C ARG A 168 10.83 0.35 -17.54
N TYR A 169 10.95 -0.50 -16.52
CA TYR A 169 12.07 -1.44 -16.33
C TYR A 169 13.42 -0.72 -16.22
N SER A 170 13.43 0.39 -15.50
CA SER A 170 14.66 1.11 -15.26
C SER A 170 15.69 0.21 -14.57
N LYS A 171 16.91 0.24 -15.06
CA LYS A 171 18.08 -0.41 -14.49
C LYS A 171 18.98 0.58 -13.75
N ASP A 172 18.49 1.80 -13.53
CA ASP A 172 19.20 2.81 -12.76
C ASP A 172 18.86 2.63 -11.27
N PHE A 173 19.81 2.13 -10.51
CA PHE A 173 19.75 1.93 -9.07
C PHE A 173 20.68 2.90 -8.32
N SER A 174 20.96 4.05 -8.90
CA SER A 174 21.87 5.06 -8.33
C SER A 174 21.30 5.81 -7.13
N VAL A 175 19.99 5.76 -6.92
CA VAL A 175 19.32 6.42 -5.78
C VAL A 175 19.75 5.74 -4.48
N LYS A 176 20.29 6.54 -3.54
CA LYS A 176 20.76 6.08 -2.24
C LYS A 176 19.77 6.36 -1.11
N GLU A 177 18.95 7.39 -1.28
CA GLU A 177 17.96 7.80 -0.30
C GLU A 177 16.57 7.78 -0.93
N LEU A 178 15.63 7.17 -0.22
CA LEU A 178 14.23 7.19 -0.65
C LEU A 178 13.66 8.59 -0.47
N PRO A 179 12.70 9.00 -1.33
CA PRO A 179 12.00 10.25 -1.13
C PRO A 179 11.21 10.24 0.17
N HIS A 180 10.97 11.42 0.72
CA HIS A 180 9.91 11.57 1.70
C HIS A 180 8.59 11.19 1.03
N ALA A 181 7.80 10.34 1.68
CA ALA A 181 6.45 9.97 1.27
C ALA A 181 5.52 10.13 2.47
N ASN A 182 4.34 10.73 2.22
CA ASN A 182 3.38 11.00 3.28
C ASN A 182 2.62 9.72 3.65
N ALA A 183 3.03 9.08 4.74
CA ALA A 183 2.33 7.93 5.28
C ALA A 183 1.03 8.37 5.96
N ILE A 184 -0.05 7.64 5.69
CA ILE A 184 -1.37 7.84 6.30
C ILE A 184 -1.63 6.68 7.25
N TYR A 185 -1.92 6.99 8.51
CA TYR A 185 -2.28 6.01 9.52
C TYR A 185 -3.75 6.20 9.90
N ARG A 186 -4.40 5.11 10.26
CA ARG A 186 -5.77 5.12 10.76
C ARG A 186 -5.79 4.56 12.16
N HIS A 187 -6.37 5.32 13.06
CA HIS A 187 -6.57 4.94 14.46
C HIS A 187 -8.06 4.78 14.75
N THR A 188 -8.41 3.82 15.56
CA THR A 188 -9.78 3.52 15.94
C THR A 188 -9.95 3.61 17.46
N VAL A 189 -11.18 3.82 17.91
CA VAL A 189 -11.51 3.88 19.34
C VAL A 189 -11.24 2.56 20.10
N PHE A 190 -10.97 1.48 19.39
CA PHE A 190 -10.70 0.16 19.97
C PHE A 190 -9.21 -0.12 20.21
N GLU A 191 -8.34 0.79 19.81
CA GLU A 191 -6.90 0.66 20.05
C GLU A 191 -6.59 0.86 21.53
N LYS A 192 -5.68 0.03 22.06
CA LYS A 192 -5.26 0.12 23.45
C LYS A 192 -4.38 1.32 23.71
N GLU A 193 -3.59 1.70 22.73
CA GLU A 193 -2.63 2.82 22.82
C GLU A 193 -2.85 3.74 21.64
N TRP A 194 -2.99 5.03 21.92
CA TRP A 194 -3.09 6.07 20.91
C TRP A 194 -1.69 6.60 20.60
N PRO A 195 -1.45 7.04 19.36
CA PRO A 195 -0.17 7.63 19.02
C PRO A 195 0.07 8.89 19.83
N GLU A 196 1.31 9.12 20.21
CA GLU A 196 1.73 10.39 20.78
C GLU A 196 1.52 11.50 19.74
N LEU A 197 0.88 12.59 20.16
CA LEU A 197 0.72 13.74 19.30
C LEU A 197 2.04 14.51 19.19
N PRO A 198 2.35 15.12 18.02
CA PRO A 198 3.54 15.92 17.85
C PRO A 198 3.61 17.01 18.92
N GLN A 199 4.74 17.08 19.62
CA GLN A 199 5.00 18.14 20.62
C GLN A 199 5.36 19.45 19.94
N ASP A 200 5.96 19.37 18.74
CA ASP A 200 6.43 20.51 17.96
C ASP A 200 5.58 20.61 16.68
N GLY A 201 4.73 21.61 16.60
CA GLY A 201 3.95 21.84 15.41
C GLY A 201 2.53 22.35 15.72
N LYS A 202 1.83 22.73 14.67
CA LYS A 202 0.43 23.15 14.75
C LYS A 202 -0.47 21.98 14.41
N ILE A 203 -1.43 21.69 15.28
CA ILE A 203 -2.40 20.63 15.10
C ILE A 203 -3.66 21.19 14.44
N MET A 204 -4.13 20.53 13.39
CA MET A 204 -5.42 20.80 12.78
C MET A 204 -6.34 19.60 12.96
N VAL A 205 -7.49 19.82 13.57
CA VAL A 205 -8.59 18.85 13.62
C VAL A 205 -9.51 19.13 12.44
N ARG A 206 -9.56 18.24 11.48
CA ARG A 206 -10.49 18.33 10.34
C ARG A 206 -11.67 17.41 10.58
N ILE A 207 -12.87 18.00 10.62
CA ILE A 207 -14.13 17.28 10.81
C ILE A 207 -14.84 17.25 9.45
N GLY A 208 -15.05 16.06 8.92
CA GLY A 208 -15.84 15.84 7.70
C GLY A 208 -17.33 15.73 7.99
N SER A 209 -18.10 15.16 7.06
CA SER A 209 -19.55 14.95 7.24
C SER A 209 -19.83 14.15 8.51
N HIS A 210 -20.70 14.66 9.34
CA HIS A 210 -21.02 14.07 10.64
C HIS A 210 -22.47 14.39 11.04
N ALA A 211 -23.01 13.61 11.98
CA ALA A 211 -24.22 13.99 12.69
C ALA A 211 -23.95 15.16 13.65
N ASP A 212 -24.99 15.82 14.12
CA ASP A 212 -24.86 16.90 15.09
C ASP A 212 -24.04 16.45 16.30
N PHE A 213 -23.11 17.29 16.73
CA PHE A 213 -22.31 17.02 17.89
C PHE A 213 -23.15 17.13 19.16
N SER A 214 -22.99 16.17 20.06
CA SER A 214 -23.50 16.32 21.41
C SER A 214 -22.73 17.45 22.14
N GLU A 215 -23.34 18.02 23.16
CA GLU A 215 -22.67 19.00 24.01
C GLU A 215 -21.37 18.45 24.61
N GLU A 216 -21.38 17.20 25.02
CA GLU A 216 -20.22 16.48 25.57
C GLU A 216 -19.08 16.37 24.55
N LEU A 217 -19.39 16.02 23.28
CA LEU A 217 -18.38 15.95 22.21
C LEU A 217 -17.83 17.34 21.88
N THR A 218 -18.67 18.37 21.85
CA THR A 218 -18.24 19.76 21.63
C THR A 218 -17.26 20.20 22.70
N GLN A 219 -17.59 19.96 23.99
CA GLN A 219 -16.70 20.26 25.12
C GLN A 219 -15.37 19.50 25.03
N ALA A 220 -15.39 18.24 24.59
CA ALA A 220 -14.17 17.45 24.42
C ALA A 220 -13.26 18.02 23.31
N VAL A 221 -13.84 18.45 22.18
CA VAL A 221 -13.09 19.11 21.08
C VAL A 221 -12.51 20.44 21.55
N ASP A 222 -13.27 21.26 22.27
CA ASP A 222 -12.80 22.53 22.81
C ASP A 222 -11.63 22.33 23.80
N ALA A 223 -11.76 21.36 24.70
CA ALA A 223 -10.71 21.02 25.66
C ALA A 223 -9.43 20.52 24.95
N PHE A 224 -9.57 19.70 23.90
CA PHE A 224 -8.46 19.26 23.07
C PHE A 224 -7.76 20.45 22.40
N CYS A 225 -8.53 21.34 21.76
CA CYS A 225 -7.98 22.51 21.09
C CYS A 225 -7.26 23.45 22.07
N ALA A 226 -7.82 23.66 23.27
CA ALA A 226 -7.18 24.47 24.30
C ALA A 226 -5.87 23.84 24.82
N THR A 227 -5.82 22.50 24.92
CA THR A 227 -4.64 21.78 25.44
C THR A 227 -3.48 21.77 24.45
N TYR A 228 -3.76 21.63 23.16
CA TYR A 228 -2.76 21.42 22.12
C TYR A 228 -2.59 22.62 21.18
N ASP A 229 -3.17 23.77 21.46
CA ASP A 229 -3.20 24.95 20.58
C ASP A 229 -3.65 24.56 19.16
N ALA A 230 -4.68 23.71 19.09
CA ALA A 230 -5.19 23.16 17.84
C ALA A 230 -6.29 24.04 17.24
N ILE A 231 -6.44 23.98 15.93
CA ILE A 231 -7.54 24.61 15.19
C ILE A 231 -8.52 23.57 14.66
N VAL A 232 -9.79 23.90 14.58
CA VAL A 232 -10.82 23.05 13.98
C VAL A 232 -11.22 23.60 12.63
N CYS A 233 -11.24 22.72 11.63
CA CYS A 233 -11.80 22.98 10.30
C CYS A 233 -12.96 22.01 10.05
N CYS A 234 -14.16 22.53 9.93
CA CYS A 234 -15.36 21.74 9.63
C CYS A 234 -15.71 21.82 8.15
N ASP A 235 -16.21 20.72 7.61
CA ASP A 235 -16.91 20.68 6.34
C ASP A 235 -18.37 21.11 6.55
N HIS A 236 -19.00 21.63 5.50
CA HIS A 236 -20.40 22.07 5.54
C HIS A 236 -21.38 21.01 5.01
N THR A 237 -20.89 19.79 4.79
CA THR A 237 -21.72 18.71 4.22
C THR A 237 -22.09 17.68 5.26
#